data_55b35a56ba9b7f5ea27cbae3953b5eed
#
_entry.id   55b35a56ba9b7f5ea27cbae3953b5eed
#
_cell.length_a   1.000
_cell.length_b   1.000
_cell.length_c   1.000
_cell.angle_alpha   90.00
_cell.angle_beta   90.00
_cell.angle_gamma   90.00
#
_symmetry.space_group_name_H-M   'P 1'
#
loop_
_entity.id
_entity.type
_entity.pdbx_description
1 polymer ?
#
loop_
_entity_poly.entity_id
_entity_poly.type
_entity_poly.pdbx_seq_one_letter_code
_entity_poly.pdbx_strand_id
1 'polypeptide(L)'
;MKIIDTHAHYDDRWFDEDRYEVLDRILSVNVLAIINMSVDIPTCEFSLSLTERYKNVFCAVGIHPENIADTPDNYIDILRTLAKNKKAVAIGEIGLDYHYDGYDAERQQEIFENQIKLANELSIPAVIHCRDATEDMMKILHRTTPDKFVVHCYSGTVSYTHLRAH
;
A
#
# COMPACT_ATOMS: atom_id res chain seq x y z
N MET A 1 4.23 -25.76 -6.10
CA MET A 1 4.03 -24.88 -4.90
C MET A 1 2.97 -23.86 -5.27
N LYS A 2 2.00 -23.60 -4.40
CA LYS A 2 0.99 -22.54 -4.58
C LYS A 2 1.50 -21.25 -3.94
N ILE A 3 1.35 -20.12 -4.63
CA ILE A 3 1.88 -18.81 -4.25
C ILE A 3 0.72 -17.82 -4.10
N ILE A 4 0.83 -16.93 -3.12
CA ILE A 4 0.05 -15.69 -3.05
C ILE A 4 1.06 -14.55 -3.17
N ASP A 5 0.90 -13.71 -4.18
CA ASP A 5 1.70 -12.49 -4.34
C ASP A 5 1.04 -11.38 -3.53
N THR A 6 1.64 -11.04 -2.41
CA THR A 6 1.06 -10.07 -1.47
C THR A 6 1.49 -8.64 -1.71
N HIS A 7 2.35 -8.39 -2.71
CA HIS A 7 2.81 -7.05 -3.05
C HIS A 7 3.25 -6.96 -4.51
N ALA A 8 2.40 -6.41 -5.36
CA ALA A 8 2.63 -6.24 -6.78
C ALA A 8 2.13 -4.87 -7.27
N HIS A 9 2.69 -4.38 -8.37
CA HIS A 9 2.33 -3.12 -9.03
C HIS A 9 2.01 -3.36 -10.51
N TYR A 10 0.96 -4.13 -10.78
CA TYR A 10 0.51 -4.37 -12.15
C TYR A 10 -0.20 -3.16 -12.79
N ASP A 11 -0.40 -2.09 -12.04
CA ASP A 11 -0.82 -0.76 -12.51
C ASP A 11 0.32 0.02 -13.17
N ASP A 12 1.59 -0.32 -12.88
CA ASP A 12 2.75 0.38 -13.42
C ASP A 12 2.77 0.34 -14.96
N ARG A 13 3.19 1.48 -15.55
CA ARG A 13 3.35 1.65 -17.01
C ARG A 13 4.26 0.61 -17.69
N TRP A 14 5.15 -0.03 -16.94
CA TRP A 14 5.98 -1.13 -17.45
C TRP A 14 5.15 -2.28 -18.00
N PHE A 15 3.90 -2.40 -17.56
CA PHE A 15 2.96 -3.44 -17.99
C PHE A 15 1.94 -2.95 -19.04
N ASP A 16 2.01 -1.72 -19.54
CA ASP A 16 0.97 -1.16 -20.42
C ASP A 16 0.73 -2.00 -21.68
N GLU A 17 1.79 -2.60 -22.24
CA GLU A 17 1.70 -3.36 -23.48
C GLU A 17 1.15 -4.78 -23.26
N ASP A 18 1.43 -5.43 -22.12
CA ASP A 18 1.19 -6.86 -21.92
C ASP A 18 0.53 -7.23 -20.56
N ARG A 19 0.11 -6.26 -19.78
CA ARG A 19 -0.45 -6.43 -18.43
C ARG A 19 -1.45 -7.57 -18.31
N TYR A 20 -2.39 -7.62 -19.23
CA TYR A 20 -3.45 -8.64 -19.19
C TYR A 20 -2.94 -10.02 -19.58
N GLU A 21 -2.04 -10.11 -20.51
CA GLU A 21 -1.40 -11.38 -20.91
C GLU A 21 -0.55 -11.93 -19.75
N VAL A 22 0.20 -11.07 -19.07
CA VAL A 22 0.98 -11.42 -17.89
C VAL A 22 0.06 -11.92 -16.77
N LEU A 23 -1.01 -11.19 -16.43
CA LEU A 23 -1.96 -11.59 -15.40
C LEU A 23 -2.66 -12.91 -15.75
N ASP A 24 -3.12 -13.08 -16.98
CA ASP A 24 -3.75 -14.33 -17.44
C ASP A 24 -2.79 -15.51 -17.29
N ARG A 25 -1.53 -15.35 -17.70
CA ARG A 25 -0.50 -16.37 -17.60
C ARG A 25 -0.19 -16.76 -16.15
N ILE A 26 0.09 -15.80 -15.27
CA ILE A 26 0.49 -16.09 -13.89
C ILE A 26 -0.65 -16.68 -13.07
N LEU A 27 -1.89 -16.21 -13.26
CA LEU A 27 -3.08 -16.73 -12.59
C LEU A 27 -3.51 -18.11 -13.11
N SER A 28 -3.08 -18.50 -14.31
CA SER A 28 -3.36 -19.84 -14.87
C SER A 28 -2.47 -20.95 -14.29
N VAL A 29 -1.35 -20.60 -13.65
CA VAL A 29 -0.38 -21.58 -13.14
C VAL A 29 -0.50 -21.75 -11.62
N ASN A 30 0.45 -21.22 -10.86
CA ASN A 30 0.54 -21.50 -9.43
C ASN A 30 0.22 -20.29 -8.52
N VAL A 31 -0.06 -19.12 -9.09
CA VAL A 31 -0.44 -17.93 -8.33
C VAL A 31 -1.93 -17.99 -8.01
N LEU A 32 -2.25 -18.13 -6.73
CA LEU A 32 -3.62 -18.27 -6.22
C LEU A 32 -4.34 -16.94 -6.08
N ALA A 33 -3.60 -15.91 -5.68
CA ALA A 33 -4.10 -14.55 -5.49
C ALA A 33 -2.96 -13.54 -5.62
N ILE A 34 -3.33 -12.30 -5.96
CA ILE A 34 -2.45 -11.14 -6.05
C ILE A 34 -3.09 -10.02 -5.25
N ILE A 35 -2.28 -9.26 -4.50
CA ILE A 35 -2.68 -7.99 -3.93
C ILE A 35 -1.88 -6.89 -4.65
N ASN A 36 -2.57 -6.11 -5.49
CA ASN A 36 -1.96 -4.99 -6.20
C ASN A 36 -1.90 -3.77 -5.26
N MET A 37 -0.71 -3.18 -5.13
CA MET A 37 -0.49 -1.99 -4.30
C MET A 37 -0.70 -0.75 -5.14
N SER A 38 -1.49 0.19 -4.64
CA SER A 38 -1.68 1.50 -5.27
C SER A 38 -0.76 2.53 -4.61
N VAL A 39 -0.41 3.57 -5.35
CA VAL A 39 0.51 4.62 -4.91
C VAL A 39 -0.12 6.02 -4.89
N ASP A 40 -1.25 6.20 -5.58
CA ASP A 40 -2.03 7.43 -5.67
C ASP A 40 -3.51 7.12 -6.00
N ILE A 41 -4.35 8.16 -6.10
CA ILE A 41 -5.77 7.96 -6.38
C ILE A 41 -6.03 7.33 -7.76
N PRO A 42 -5.40 7.77 -8.85
CA PRO A 42 -5.55 7.12 -10.15
C PRO A 42 -5.20 5.63 -10.13
N THR A 43 -4.11 5.24 -9.48
CA THR A 43 -3.71 3.84 -9.37
C THR A 43 -4.63 3.04 -8.44
N CYS A 44 -5.24 3.66 -7.42
CA CYS A 44 -6.29 3.04 -6.62
C CYS A 44 -7.50 2.65 -7.48
N GLU A 45 -8.00 3.59 -8.30
CA GLU A 45 -9.13 3.35 -9.20
C GLU A 45 -8.80 2.28 -10.24
N PHE A 46 -7.59 2.34 -10.81
CA PHE A 46 -7.12 1.34 -11.75
C PHE A 46 -7.00 -0.05 -11.11
N SER A 47 -6.39 -0.15 -9.93
CA SER A 47 -6.26 -1.41 -9.19
C SER A 47 -7.61 -2.04 -8.89
N LEU A 48 -8.62 -1.24 -8.52
CA LEU A 48 -9.99 -1.71 -8.36
C LEU A 48 -10.57 -2.26 -9.66
N SER A 49 -10.31 -1.62 -10.81
CA SER A 49 -10.75 -2.11 -12.12
C SER A 49 -10.14 -3.48 -12.47
N LEU A 50 -8.90 -3.73 -12.08
CA LEU A 50 -8.27 -5.06 -12.22
C LEU A 50 -9.00 -6.11 -11.39
N THR A 51 -9.48 -5.76 -10.20
CA THR A 51 -10.22 -6.69 -9.34
C THR A 51 -11.59 -7.07 -9.91
N GLU A 52 -12.20 -6.22 -10.71
CA GLU A 52 -13.46 -6.53 -11.41
C GLU A 52 -13.24 -7.58 -12.51
N ARG A 53 -12.11 -7.48 -13.20
CA ARG A 53 -11.74 -8.43 -14.27
C ARG A 53 -11.25 -9.77 -13.72
N TYR A 54 -10.53 -9.76 -12.60
CA TYR A 54 -9.88 -10.96 -12.05
C TYR A 54 -10.38 -11.27 -10.64
N LYS A 55 -11.09 -12.38 -10.49
CA LYS A 55 -11.64 -12.79 -9.18
C LYS A 55 -10.59 -13.00 -8.09
N ASN A 56 -9.35 -13.35 -8.49
CA ASN A 56 -8.21 -13.65 -7.61
C ASN A 56 -7.25 -12.46 -7.45
N VAL A 57 -7.60 -11.30 -8.00
CA VAL A 57 -6.89 -10.04 -7.76
C VAL A 57 -7.63 -9.25 -6.70
N PHE A 58 -6.88 -8.74 -5.76
CA PHE A 58 -7.26 -7.83 -4.69
C PHE A 58 -6.39 -6.59 -4.80
N CYS A 59 -6.68 -5.53 -4.04
CA CYS A 59 -5.83 -4.36 -4.01
C CYS A 59 -5.69 -3.79 -2.60
N ALA A 60 -4.66 -2.98 -2.41
CA ALA A 60 -4.56 -2.01 -1.34
C ALA A 60 -4.73 -0.61 -1.94
N VAL A 61 -5.43 0.28 -1.22
CA VAL A 61 -5.67 1.66 -1.64
C VAL A 61 -4.97 2.62 -0.70
N GLY A 62 -4.16 3.52 -1.25
CA GLY A 62 -3.35 4.43 -0.44
C GLY A 62 -2.56 5.42 -1.27
N ILE A 63 -1.91 6.36 -0.56
CA ILE A 63 -1.01 7.36 -1.13
C ILE A 63 0.40 7.06 -0.64
N HIS A 64 1.27 6.72 -1.57
CA HIS A 64 2.69 6.46 -1.32
C HIS A 64 3.45 7.77 -1.01
N PRO A 65 4.47 7.76 -0.15
CA PRO A 65 5.23 8.96 0.21
C PRO A 65 5.86 9.70 -0.97
N GLU A 66 6.17 9.04 -2.07
CA GLU A 66 6.68 9.70 -3.27
C GLU A 66 5.59 10.43 -4.10
N ASN A 67 4.31 10.18 -3.84
CA ASN A 67 3.18 10.72 -4.61
C ASN A 67 2.37 11.78 -3.85
N ILE A 68 2.90 12.33 -2.74
CA ILE A 68 2.17 13.26 -1.87
C ILE A 68 1.93 14.65 -2.48
N ALA A 69 2.73 15.05 -3.46
CA ALA A 69 2.69 16.41 -4.04
C ALA A 69 1.33 16.73 -4.68
N ASP A 70 0.73 15.76 -5.37
CA ASP A 70 -0.55 15.92 -6.08
C ASP A 70 -1.75 15.39 -5.26
N THR A 71 -1.55 15.13 -3.96
CA THR A 71 -2.60 14.60 -3.09
C THR A 71 -3.63 15.69 -2.78
N PRO A 72 -4.92 15.51 -3.14
CA PRO A 72 -5.97 16.49 -2.86
C PRO A 72 -6.33 16.52 -1.36
N ASP A 73 -6.82 17.65 -0.87
CA ASP A 73 -7.15 17.83 0.56
C ASP A 73 -8.17 16.81 1.08
N ASN A 74 -9.08 16.35 0.24
CA ASN A 74 -10.12 15.37 0.59
C ASN A 74 -9.72 13.91 0.34
N TYR A 75 -8.41 13.62 0.21
CA TYR A 75 -7.93 12.27 -0.13
C TYR A 75 -8.41 11.17 0.83
N ILE A 76 -8.54 11.46 2.12
CA ILE A 76 -9.04 10.49 3.11
C ILE A 76 -10.48 10.07 2.82
N ASP A 77 -11.36 10.99 2.40
CA ASP A 77 -12.74 10.66 2.06
C ASP A 77 -12.82 9.86 0.75
N ILE A 78 -11.92 10.15 -0.19
CA ILE A 78 -11.78 9.37 -1.41
C ILE A 78 -11.31 7.95 -1.08
N LEU A 79 -10.22 7.79 -0.33
CA LEU A 79 -9.72 6.48 0.08
C LEU A 79 -10.75 5.68 0.89
N ARG A 80 -11.46 6.34 1.82
CA ARG A 80 -12.56 5.72 2.57
C ARG A 80 -13.66 5.19 1.65
N THR A 81 -13.95 5.91 0.58
CA THR A 81 -14.95 5.48 -0.40
C THR A 81 -14.47 4.30 -1.23
N LEU A 82 -13.23 4.33 -1.73
CA LEU A 82 -12.62 3.23 -2.49
C LEU A 82 -12.47 1.96 -1.63
N ALA A 83 -12.10 2.11 -0.36
CA ALA A 83 -11.94 1.00 0.58
C ALA A 83 -13.27 0.30 0.98
N LYS A 84 -14.44 0.82 0.60
CA LYS A 84 -15.72 0.11 0.74
C LYS A 84 -15.84 -1.09 -0.21
N ASN A 85 -15.05 -1.13 -1.27
CA ASN A 85 -15.01 -2.29 -2.15
C ASN A 85 -14.40 -3.48 -1.40
N LYS A 86 -15.08 -4.62 -1.39
CA LYS A 86 -14.62 -5.85 -0.70
C LYS A 86 -13.30 -6.41 -1.22
N LYS A 87 -12.83 -5.94 -2.36
CA LYS A 87 -11.55 -6.31 -2.96
C LYS A 87 -10.40 -5.39 -2.53
N ALA A 88 -10.71 -4.23 -1.95
CA ALA A 88 -9.74 -3.40 -1.25
C ALA A 88 -9.50 -4.00 0.14
N VAL A 89 -8.40 -4.72 0.31
CA VAL A 89 -8.13 -5.54 1.50
C VAL A 89 -7.19 -4.88 2.49
N ALA A 90 -6.60 -3.74 2.16
CA ALA A 90 -5.68 -2.99 3.00
C ALA A 90 -5.68 -1.49 2.62
N ILE A 91 -5.23 -0.64 3.55
CA ILE A 91 -4.76 0.71 3.24
C ILE A 91 -3.27 0.61 2.93
N GLY A 92 -2.88 0.94 1.70
CA GLY A 92 -1.50 0.82 1.24
C GLY A 92 -1.36 1.04 -0.29
N GLU A 93 -0.17 1.31 -0.75
CA GLU A 93 1.07 1.42 0.01
C GLU A 93 1.19 2.81 0.62
N ILE A 94 1.50 2.90 1.92
CA ILE A 94 1.60 4.16 2.66
C ILE A 94 2.91 4.19 3.45
N GLY A 95 3.37 5.35 3.90
CA GLY A 95 4.57 5.35 4.76
C GLY A 95 5.46 6.55 4.54
N LEU A 96 6.77 6.32 4.67
CA LEU A 96 7.82 7.35 4.61
C LEU A 96 8.95 6.92 3.67
N ASP A 97 9.40 7.85 2.82
CA ASP A 97 10.58 7.71 1.98
C ASP A 97 11.45 8.99 2.06
N TYR A 98 12.63 8.87 2.65
CA TYR A 98 13.58 9.97 2.81
C TYR A 98 14.82 9.78 1.94
N HIS A 99 14.74 8.87 0.97
CA HIS A 99 15.90 8.48 0.17
C HIS A 99 16.28 9.55 -0.86
N TYR A 100 15.32 10.20 -1.51
CA TYR A 100 15.58 11.19 -2.54
C TYR A 100 15.61 12.59 -1.97
N ASP A 101 16.57 13.41 -2.41
CA ASP A 101 16.67 14.81 -1.98
C ASP A 101 15.37 15.59 -2.29
N GLY A 102 15.00 16.48 -1.39
CA GLY A 102 13.83 17.35 -1.56
C GLY A 102 12.50 16.76 -1.10
N TYR A 103 12.51 15.63 -0.36
CA TYR A 103 11.31 15.11 0.27
C TYR A 103 10.74 16.08 1.32
N ASP A 104 9.42 16.10 1.44
CA ASP A 104 8.69 16.85 2.47
C ASP A 104 8.34 15.90 3.63
N ALA A 105 9.22 15.86 4.64
CA ALA A 105 9.07 14.95 5.78
C ALA A 105 7.78 15.23 6.55
N GLU A 106 7.42 16.49 6.78
CA GLU A 106 6.23 16.87 7.57
C GLU A 106 4.96 16.41 6.84
N ARG A 107 4.89 16.65 5.54
CA ARG A 107 3.74 16.24 4.73
C ARG A 107 3.63 14.72 4.59
N GLN A 108 4.76 14.02 4.40
CA GLN A 108 4.77 12.56 4.40
C GLN A 108 4.25 11.99 5.72
N GLN A 109 4.74 12.50 6.85
CA GLN A 109 4.31 12.05 8.19
C GLN A 109 2.83 12.31 8.44
N GLU A 110 2.31 13.49 8.07
CA GLU A 110 0.89 13.82 8.19
C GLU A 110 0.02 12.85 7.38
N ILE A 111 0.34 12.66 6.11
CA ILE A 111 -0.42 11.77 5.21
C ILE A 111 -0.34 10.32 5.69
N PHE A 112 0.82 9.85 6.12
CA PHE A 112 1.00 8.52 6.66
C PHE A 112 0.14 8.29 7.91
N GLU A 113 0.21 9.21 8.89
CA GLU A 113 -0.57 9.12 10.12
C GLU A 113 -2.08 9.09 9.86
N ASN A 114 -2.57 9.95 8.96
CA ASN A 114 -3.98 9.99 8.61
C ASN A 114 -4.46 8.69 7.94
N GLN A 115 -3.64 8.08 7.11
CA GLN A 115 -3.95 6.81 6.48
C GLN A 115 -3.92 5.62 7.47
N ILE A 116 -3.03 5.61 8.47
CA ILE A 116 -3.09 4.62 9.55
C ILE A 116 -4.40 4.76 10.33
N LYS A 117 -4.81 5.98 10.68
CA LYS A 117 -6.09 6.23 11.35
C LYS A 117 -7.27 5.71 10.54
N LEU A 118 -7.22 5.89 9.21
CA LEU A 118 -8.24 5.33 8.31
C LEU A 118 -8.23 3.79 8.32
N ALA A 119 -7.07 3.15 8.31
CA ALA A 119 -6.96 1.70 8.38
C ALA A 119 -7.58 1.15 9.68
N ASN A 120 -7.30 1.78 10.82
CA ASN A 120 -7.90 1.44 12.11
C ASN A 120 -9.43 1.66 12.10
N GLU A 121 -9.91 2.81 11.58
CA GLU A 121 -11.34 3.11 11.44
C GLU A 121 -12.07 2.01 10.66
N LEU A 122 -11.47 1.54 9.57
CA LEU A 122 -12.05 0.51 8.70
C LEU A 122 -11.77 -0.93 9.17
N SER A 123 -10.95 -1.10 10.21
CA SER A 123 -10.50 -2.41 10.74
C SER A 123 -9.81 -3.29 9.69
N ILE A 124 -9.13 -2.69 8.71
CA ILE A 124 -8.33 -3.38 7.69
C ILE A 124 -6.83 -3.10 7.89
N PRO A 125 -5.94 -3.99 7.45
CA PRO A 125 -4.50 -3.82 7.66
C PRO A 125 -3.92 -2.62 6.90
N ALA A 126 -2.81 -2.08 7.43
CA ALA A 126 -1.96 -1.13 6.72
C ALA A 126 -0.76 -1.85 6.07
N VAL A 127 -0.42 -1.50 4.83
CA VAL A 127 0.82 -1.93 4.15
C VAL A 127 1.77 -0.75 4.08
N ILE A 128 2.91 -0.85 4.76
CA ILE A 128 3.78 0.27 5.07
C ILE A 128 5.08 0.17 4.30
N HIS A 129 5.39 1.21 3.55
CA HIS A 129 6.68 1.52 2.96
C HIS A 129 7.56 2.27 3.95
N CYS A 130 8.85 1.90 4.04
CA CYS A 130 9.81 2.64 4.84
C CYS A 130 11.19 2.59 4.22
N ARG A 131 11.67 3.72 3.76
CA ARG A 131 13.01 3.87 3.20
C ARG A 131 13.72 5.06 3.82
N ASP A 132 14.87 4.82 4.46
CA ASP A 132 15.70 5.81 5.15
C ASP A 132 14.96 6.66 6.21
N ALA A 133 13.81 6.17 6.73
CA ALA A 133 12.89 6.89 7.62
C ALA A 133 12.46 6.08 8.85
N THR A 134 13.22 5.06 9.25
CA THR A 134 12.81 4.08 10.27
C THR A 134 12.47 4.72 11.61
N GLU A 135 13.23 5.72 12.07
CA GLU A 135 13.01 6.37 13.37
C GLU A 135 11.65 7.08 13.41
N ASP A 136 11.32 7.87 12.39
CA ASP A 136 10.06 8.60 12.32
C ASP A 136 8.88 7.68 12.07
N MET A 137 9.06 6.63 11.24
CA MET A 137 8.05 5.57 11.10
C MET A 137 7.70 4.97 12.47
N MET A 138 8.72 4.61 13.27
CA MET A 138 8.49 4.02 14.59
C MET A 138 7.77 4.97 15.54
N LYS A 139 8.12 6.26 15.56
CA LYS A 139 7.41 7.27 16.35
C LYS A 139 5.92 7.35 15.98
N ILE A 140 5.61 7.31 14.68
CA ILE A 140 4.24 7.33 14.18
C ILE A 140 3.49 6.06 14.58
N LEU A 141 4.08 4.87 14.37
CA LEU A 141 3.47 3.61 14.76
C LEU A 141 3.16 3.53 16.26
N HIS A 142 4.06 4.04 17.11
CA HIS A 142 3.82 4.08 18.55
C HIS A 142 2.66 5.01 18.96
N ARG A 143 2.50 6.15 18.29
CA ARG A 143 1.41 7.09 18.65
C ARG A 143 0.07 6.75 18.00
N THR A 144 0.07 6.08 16.85
CA THR A 144 -1.15 5.71 16.11
C THR A 144 -1.64 4.31 16.40
N THR A 145 -0.77 3.45 16.95
CA THR A 145 -1.08 2.06 17.33
C THR A 145 -1.92 1.32 16.30
N PRO A 146 -1.39 1.05 15.07
CA PRO A 146 -2.16 0.34 14.06
C PRO A 146 -2.54 -1.06 14.53
N ASP A 147 -3.81 -1.46 14.37
CA ASP A 147 -4.32 -2.76 14.80
C ASP A 147 -3.65 -3.92 14.05
N LYS A 148 -3.45 -3.73 12.75
CA LYS A 148 -2.83 -4.72 11.85
C LYS A 148 -1.97 -4.01 10.82
N PHE A 149 -0.74 -4.44 10.64
CA PHE A 149 0.12 -3.87 9.61
C PHE A 149 1.22 -4.83 9.14
N VAL A 150 1.75 -4.53 7.97
CA VAL A 150 2.95 -5.15 7.39
C VAL A 150 3.90 -4.03 6.99
N VAL A 151 5.15 -4.11 7.40
CA VAL A 151 6.21 -3.26 6.83
C VAL A 151 6.83 -4.00 5.65
N HIS A 152 6.59 -3.47 4.46
CA HIS A 152 7.09 -4.05 3.22
C HIS A 152 8.60 -3.83 3.09
N CYS A 153 9.30 -4.85 2.58
CA CYS A 153 10.73 -4.78 2.24
C CYS A 153 11.62 -4.15 3.33
N TYR A 154 11.33 -4.45 4.61
CA TYR A 154 12.00 -3.84 5.74
C TYR A 154 13.52 -4.07 5.71
N SER A 155 14.29 -2.99 5.57
CA SER A 155 15.75 -2.96 5.52
C SER A 155 16.41 -2.36 6.78
N GLY A 156 15.64 -2.06 7.82
CA GLY A 156 16.11 -1.48 9.06
C GLY A 156 16.86 -2.48 9.95
N THR A 157 17.31 -2.00 11.12
CA THR A 157 18.09 -2.80 12.06
C THR A 157 17.28 -3.91 12.73
N VAL A 158 17.97 -4.98 13.14
CA VAL A 158 17.38 -6.13 13.85
C VAL A 158 16.66 -5.72 15.15
N SER A 159 17.05 -4.58 15.75
CA SER A 159 16.41 -4.04 16.97
C SER A 159 14.90 -3.82 16.83
N TYR A 160 14.38 -3.62 15.62
CA TYR A 160 12.97 -3.42 15.36
C TYR A 160 12.24 -4.65 14.81
N THR A 161 12.91 -5.79 14.68
CA THR A 161 12.30 -7.03 14.16
C THR A 161 11.24 -7.62 15.09
N HIS A 162 11.16 -7.18 16.35
CA HIS A 162 10.06 -7.54 17.27
C HIS A 162 8.68 -7.07 16.76
N LEU A 163 8.61 -6.11 15.83
CA LEU A 163 7.38 -5.74 15.13
C LEU A 163 6.77 -6.90 14.32
N ARG A 164 7.55 -7.96 14.05
CA ARG A 164 7.08 -9.16 13.34
C ARG A 164 6.21 -10.09 14.20
N ALA A 165 6.11 -9.85 15.49
CA ALA A 165 5.57 -10.82 16.45
C ALA A 165 4.12 -10.54 16.90
N HIS A 166 3.42 -9.63 16.25
CA HIS A 166 2.04 -9.28 16.64
C HIS A 166 1.06 -9.43 15.49
#